data_c638a04f10afa8637dfc583bf99c2107
#
_entry.id   c638a04f10afa8637dfc583bf99c2107
#
_cell.length_a   1.000
_cell.length_b   1.000
_cell.length_c   1.000
_cell.angle_alpha   90.00
_cell.angle_beta   90.00
_cell.angle_gamma   90.00
#
_symmetry.space_group_name_H-M   'P 1'
#
loop_
_entity.id
_entity.type
_entity.pdbx_description
1 polymer ?
#
loop_
_entity_poly.entity_id
_entity_poly.type
_entity_poly.pdbx_seq_one_letter_code
_entity_poly.pdbx_strand_id
1 'polypeptide(L)'
;FRYSKLSQTADIFLSGFLEFQVQYGIQMAVMHANTIYKIWQDFLRMPYTSMFQGTALKDGLDVTCGGSLGHTAAEGVSVGLVNCIDSLSAVEKVVFDSKQATMSELVDALDHDFQGYEKLQDALIHAPKYGTDDDYADKWLVDFEHVINHEYLKYPMRFGRLRKNPVYIHLSAGVLYGSMMGATPDGRNAGKPLAEGGISPMQGLELKGPSASM
;
A
#
# COMPACT_ATOMS: atom_id res chain seq x y z
N PHE A 1 -7.74 -17.69 7.89
CA PHE A 1 -7.67 -17.57 6.43
C PHE A 1 -8.66 -18.58 5.83
N ARG A 2 -9.79 -18.10 5.31
CA ARG A 2 -10.65 -18.91 4.45
C ARG A 2 -10.12 -18.75 3.04
N TYR A 3 -9.24 -19.65 2.63
CA TYR A 3 -8.93 -19.81 1.22
C TYR A 3 -10.21 -20.25 0.52
N SER A 4 -10.81 -19.35 -0.27
CA SER A 4 -11.88 -19.75 -1.18
C SER A 4 -11.29 -20.76 -2.17
N LYS A 5 -12.10 -21.67 -2.69
CA LYS A 5 -11.72 -22.80 -3.55
C LYS A 5 -11.22 -22.39 -4.96
N LEU A 6 -10.73 -21.17 -5.14
CA LEU A 6 -10.10 -20.70 -6.37
C LEU A 6 -8.66 -21.20 -6.41
N SER A 7 -8.24 -21.65 -7.55
CA SER A 7 -7.00 -22.38 -7.84
C SER A 7 -5.94 -22.21 -6.71
N GLN A 8 -5.86 -23.20 -5.82
CA GLN A 8 -4.97 -23.18 -4.62
C GLN A 8 -3.55 -22.68 -4.93
N THR A 9 -3.12 -22.79 -6.17
CA THR A 9 -1.79 -22.38 -6.64
C THR A 9 -1.68 -20.86 -6.81
N ALA A 10 -2.70 -20.19 -7.33
CA ALA A 10 -2.69 -18.74 -7.52
C ALA A 10 -2.76 -18.01 -6.18
N ASP A 11 -3.71 -18.40 -5.33
CA ASP A 11 -3.88 -17.82 -4.00
C ASP A 11 -2.62 -17.98 -3.14
N ILE A 12 -2.00 -19.15 -3.14
CA ILE A 12 -0.77 -19.40 -2.39
C ILE A 12 0.38 -18.55 -2.93
N PHE A 13 0.54 -18.45 -4.24
CA PHE A 13 1.61 -17.67 -4.84
C PHE A 13 1.46 -16.18 -4.56
N LEU A 14 0.28 -15.63 -4.85
CA LEU A 14 0.02 -14.19 -4.69
C LEU A 14 -0.02 -13.77 -3.22
N SER A 15 -0.64 -14.56 -2.35
CA SER A 15 -0.66 -14.28 -0.91
C SER A 15 0.73 -14.40 -0.30
N GLY A 16 1.51 -15.41 -0.67
CA GLY A 16 2.88 -15.56 -0.19
C GLY A 16 3.80 -14.42 -0.65
N PHE A 17 3.65 -13.96 -1.89
CA PHE A 17 4.35 -12.79 -2.40
C PHE A 17 3.96 -11.53 -1.62
N LEU A 18 2.67 -11.29 -1.42
CA LEU A 18 2.16 -10.16 -0.66
C LEU A 18 2.69 -10.18 0.77
N GLU A 19 2.59 -11.31 1.46
CA GLU A 19 3.11 -11.47 2.83
C GLU A 19 4.60 -11.13 2.91
N PHE A 20 5.42 -11.68 2.03
CA PHE A 20 6.86 -11.42 2.00
C PHE A 20 7.18 -9.94 1.76
N GLN A 21 6.56 -9.30 0.77
CA GLN A 21 6.80 -7.89 0.44
C GLN A 21 6.35 -6.97 1.56
N VAL A 22 5.20 -7.23 2.18
CA VAL A 22 4.69 -6.45 3.29
C VAL A 22 5.59 -6.61 4.53
N GLN A 23 5.99 -7.82 4.88
CA GLN A 23 6.90 -8.07 6.00
C GLN A 23 8.23 -7.34 5.82
N TYR A 24 8.85 -7.46 4.65
CA TYR A 24 10.11 -6.77 4.35
C TYR A 24 9.94 -5.24 4.37
N GLY A 25 8.91 -4.73 3.72
CA GLY A 25 8.61 -3.30 3.65
C GLY A 25 8.39 -2.69 5.04
N ILE A 26 7.59 -3.34 5.89
CA ILE A 26 7.34 -2.89 7.26
C ILE A 26 8.62 -2.95 8.10
N GLN A 27 9.39 -4.01 8.00
CA GLN A 27 10.67 -4.13 8.72
C GLN A 27 11.60 -2.98 8.37
N MET A 28 11.74 -2.66 7.08
CA MET A 28 12.54 -1.54 6.59
C MET A 28 11.99 -0.19 7.07
N ALA A 29 10.68 0.01 7.00
CA ALA A 29 10.03 1.24 7.46
C ALA A 29 10.25 1.47 8.97
N VAL A 30 10.10 0.42 9.78
CA VAL A 30 10.34 0.47 11.22
C VAL A 30 11.80 0.80 11.53
N MET A 31 12.75 0.19 10.82
CA MET A 31 14.17 0.46 10.99
C MET A 31 14.51 1.93 10.65
N HIS A 32 14.01 2.43 9.54
CA HIS A 32 14.19 3.83 9.14
C HIS A 32 13.56 4.79 10.14
N ALA A 33 12.31 4.55 10.55
CA ALA A 33 11.62 5.39 11.53
C ALA A 33 12.41 5.45 12.86
N ASN A 34 12.86 4.32 13.37
CA ASN A 34 13.66 4.28 14.60
C ASN A 34 14.96 5.04 14.47
N THR A 35 15.63 4.98 13.31
CA THR A 35 16.86 5.71 13.04
C THR A 35 16.61 7.22 12.99
N ILE A 36 15.58 7.66 12.26
CA ILE A 36 15.20 9.06 12.15
C ILE A 36 14.82 9.62 13.52
N TYR A 37 14.00 8.92 14.29
CA TYR A 37 13.62 9.35 15.63
C TYR A 37 14.83 9.44 16.58
N LYS A 38 15.81 8.55 16.45
CA LYS A 38 17.06 8.63 17.23
C LYS A 38 17.85 9.89 16.89
N ILE A 39 17.98 10.20 15.60
CA ILE A 39 18.65 11.41 15.13
C ILE A 39 17.92 12.65 15.66
N TRP A 40 16.60 12.70 15.58
CA TRP A 40 15.82 13.84 16.10
C TRP A 40 16.00 14.02 17.61
N GLN A 41 16.02 12.96 18.38
CA GLN A 41 16.25 13.03 19.82
C GLN A 41 17.63 13.54 20.18
N ASP A 42 18.63 13.17 19.41
CA ASP A 42 20.01 13.52 19.71
C ASP A 42 20.39 14.93 19.19
N PHE A 43 19.84 15.33 18.03
CA PHE A 43 20.29 16.51 17.31
C PHE A 43 19.22 17.56 16.99
N LEU A 44 17.93 17.21 17.04
CA LEU A 44 16.83 18.09 16.61
C LEU A 44 15.78 18.25 17.70
N ARG A 45 16.19 18.67 18.88
CA ARG A 45 15.24 19.01 19.94
C ARG A 45 14.43 20.23 19.58
N MET A 46 13.14 20.21 19.93
CA MET A 46 12.17 21.27 19.61
C MET A 46 11.57 21.90 20.87
N PRO A 47 12.36 22.61 21.69
CA PRO A 47 11.87 23.15 22.95
C PRO A 47 10.77 24.16 22.75
N TYR A 48 10.85 25.00 21.71
CA TYR A 48 9.80 25.96 21.39
C TYR A 48 8.48 25.29 21.04
N THR A 49 8.49 24.27 20.17
CA THR A 49 7.28 23.47 19.84
C THR A 49 6.74 22.75 21.08
N SER A 50 7.64 22.25 21.92
CA SER A 50 7.29 21.51 23.15
C SER A 50 6.55 22.42 24.15
N MET A 51 6.85 23.71 24.21
CA MET A 51 6.17 24.67 25.08
C MET A 51 4.67 24.84 24.76
N PHE A 52 4.26 24.61 23.53
CA PHE A 52 2.86 24.71 23.10
C PHE A 52 2.10 23.37 23.17
N GLN A 53 2.76 22.32 23.58
CA GLN A 53 2.16 20.99 23.74
C GLN A 53 1.91 20.72 25.23
N GLY A 54 0.64 20.73 25.64
CA GLY A 54 0.26 20.57 27.05
C GLY A 54 0.80 19.30 27.72
N THR A 55 0.92 18.20 26.96
CA THR A 55 1.53 16.95 27.45
C THR A 55 3.04 17.07 27.60
N ALA A 56 3.73 17.70 26.66
CA ALA A 56 5.16 17.93 26.75
C ALA A 56 5.52 18.77 27.98
N LEU A 57 4.74 19.83 28.25
CA LEU A 57 4.91 20.63 29.46
C LEU A 57 4.63 19.85 30.75
N LYS A 58 3.54 19.08 30.76
CA LYS A 58 3.16 18.27 31.93
C LYS A 58 4.20 17.21 32.28
N ASP A 59 4.73 16.54 31.25
CA ASP A 59 5.64 15.42 31.42
C ASP A 59 7.12 15.86 31.45
N GLY A 60 7.40 17.14 31.17
CA GLY A 60 8.77 17.68 31.07
C GLY A 60 9.58 17.04 29.96
N LEU A 61 8.93 16.58 28.90
CA LEU A 61 9.57 15.89 27.78
C LEU A 61 9.46 16.70 26.49
N ASP A 62 10.54 16.73 25.72
CA ASP A 62 10.50 17.29 24.38
C ASP A 62 9.56 16.46 23.47
N VAL A 63 8.90 17.12 22.50
CA VAL A 63 7.98 16.45 21.55
C VAL A 63 8.69 15.34 20.77
N THR A 64 9.98 15.47 20.50
CA THR A 64 10.80 14.45 19.84
C THR A 64 11.19 13.30 20.76
N CYS A 65 11.00 13.47 22.08
CA CYS A 65 11.36 12.51 23.13
C CYS A 65 10.15 11.89 23.82
N GLY A 66 8.99 11.98 23.23
CA GLY A 66 7.80 11.39 23.82
C GLY A 66 6.82 12.36 24.48
N GLY A 67 7.05 13.66 24.42
CA GLY A 67 6.20 14.69 24.99
C GLY A 67 4.92 15.02 24.22
N SER A 68 4.72 14.42 23.03
CA SER A 68 3.54 14.66 22.21
C SER A 68 2.39 13.72 22.58
N LEU A 69 1.15 14.21 22.58
CA LEU A 69 -0.07 13.41 22.73
C LEU A 69 -0.20 12.45 21.53
N GLY A 70 -0.33 11.17 21.86
CA GLY A 70 -0.60 10.19 20.84
C GLY A 70 0.58 10.00 19.88
N HIS A 71 1.72 9.54 20.38
CA HIS A 71 2.86 9.03 19.58
C HIS A 71 2.46 7.94 18.57
N THR A 72 1.31 8.11 17.98
CA THR A 72 0.86 7.46 16.79
C THR A 72 1.38 8.27 15.62
N ALA A 73 2.70 8.30 15.45
CA ALA A 73 3.21 8.72 14.16
C ALA A 73 2.61 7.77 13.13
N ALA A 74 2.07 8.33 12.07
CA ALA A 74 1.82 7.57 10.86
C ALA A 74 3.19 7.05 10.41
N GLU A 75 3.51 5.82 10.81
CA GLU A 75 4.84 5.25 10.54
C GLU A 75 4.94 4.67 9.12
N GLY A 76 3.85 4.65 8.40
CA GLY A 76 3.79 4.22 7.02
C GLY A 76 2.72 4.98 6.26
N VAL A 77 3.10 5.51 5.12
CA VAL A 77 2.19 6.08 4.13
C VAL A 77 2.21 5.15 2.93
N SER A 78 1.06 4.58 2.58
CA SER A 78 0.94 3.74 1.40
C SER A 78 0.66 4.63 0.18
N VAL A 79 1.53 4.55 -0.82
CA VAL A 79 1.32 5.19 -2.13
C VAL A 79 1.22 4.08 -3.17
N GLY A 80 0.17 4.11 -4.00
CA GLY A 80 -0.06 3.08 -5.02
C GLY A 80 -0.64 1.77 -4.48
N LEU A 81 -1.22 1.76 -3.28
CA LEU A 81 -1.88 0.58 -2.71
C LEU A 81 -2.96 0.05 -3.63
N VAL A 82 -3.82 0.93 -4.14
CA VAL A 82 -4.91 0.55 -5.05
C VAL A 82 -4.37 -0.03 -6.36
N ASN A 83 -3.28 0.53 -6.91
CA ASN A 83 -2.62 -0.07 -8.07
C ASN A 83 -2.07 -1.47 -7.78
N CYS A 84 -1.57 -1.70 -6.55
CA CYS A 84 -1.14 -3.04 -6.13
C CYS A 84 -2.31 -4.02 -6.09
N ILE A 85 -3.43 -3.62 -5.48
CA ILE A 85 -4.66 -4.43 -5.38
C ILE A 85 -5.22 -4.73 -6.77
N ASP A 86 -5.33 -3.72 -7.62
CA ASP A 86 -5.78 -3.86 -9.00
C ASP A 86 -4.86 -4.77 -9.82
N SER A 87 -3.55 -4.69 -9.58
CA SER A 87 -2.56 -5.56 -10.21
C SER A 87 -2.71 -7.01 -9.77
N LEU A 88 -2.90 -7.27 -8.47
CA LEU A 88 -3.12 -8.62 -7.94
C LEU A 88 -4.41 -9.22 -8.52
N SER A 89 -5.49 -8.46 -8.53
CA SER A 89 -6.77 -8.85 -9.13
C SER A 89 -6.63 -9.16 -10.62
N ALA A 90 -5.93 -8.30 -11.38
CA ALA A 90 -5.72 -8.49 -12.81
C ALA A 90 -4.85 -9.72 -13.12
N VAL A 91 -3.78 -9.93 -12.36
CA VAL A 91 -2.92 -11.12 -12.51
C VAL A 91 -3.70 -12.39 -12.18
N GLU A 92 -4.43 -12.41 -11.08
CA GLU A 92 -5.28 -13.55 -10.73
C GLU A 92 -6.27 -13.86 -11.86
N LYS A 93 -6.97 -12.84 -12.36
CA LYS A 93 -8.00 -12.99 -13.39
C LYS A 93 -7.44 -13.41 -14.75
N VAL A 94 -6.41 -12.72 -15.22
CA VAL A 94 -5.93 -12.89 -16.61
C VAL A 94 -4.95 -14.05 -16.74
N VAL A 95 -4.05 -14.22 -15.75
CA VAL A 95 -3.00 -15.25 -15.83
C VAL A 95 -3.50 -16.58 -15.23
N PHE A 96 -4.12 -16.56 -14.06
CA PHE A 96 -4.45 -17.80 -13.36
C PHE A 96 -5.84 -18.34 -13.70
N ASP A 97 -6.87 -17.48 -13.69
CA ASP A 97 -8.25 -17.93 -13.94
C ASP A 97 -8.52 -18.17 -15.42
N SER A 98 -8.42 -17.11 -16.23
CA SER A 98 -8.78 -17.15 -17.64
C SER A 98 -7.66 -17.65 -18.54
N LYS A 99 -6.40 -17.72 -18.02
CA LYS A 99 -5.21 -18.22 -18.72
C LYS A 99 -5.01 -17.56 -20.09
N GLN A 100 -5.28 -16.27 -20.19
CA GLN A 100 -5.11 -15.51 -21.41
C GLN A 100 -3.66 -15.17 -21.71
N ALA A 101 -2.81 -15.20 -20.67
CA ALA A 101 -1.38 -15.02 -20.79
C ALA A 101 -0.66 -15.84 -19.72
N THR A 102 0.62 -16.10 -19.93
CA THR A 102 1.52 -16.67 -18.93
C THR A 102 2.18 -15.56 -18.11
N MET A 103 2.72 -15.88 -16.94
CA MET A 103 3.52 -14.92 -16.15
C MET A 103 4.71 -14.38 -16.93
N SER A 104 5.35 -15.22 -17.77
CA SER A 104 6.49 -14.80 -18.59
C SER A 104 6.07 -13.77 -19.65
N GLU A 105 4.94 -13.98 -20.31
CA GLU A 105 4.39 -13.00 -21.27
C GLU A 105 3.97 -11.70 -20.58
N LEU A 106 3.42 -11.78 -19.38
CA LEU A 106 3.09 -10.58 -18.60
C LEU A 106 4.35 -9.77 -18.25
N VAL A 107 5.40 -10.43 -17.75
CA VAL A 107 6.66 -9.76 -17.41
C VAL A 107 7.27 -9.10 -18.66
N ASP A 108 7.30 -9.81 -19.78
CA ASP A 108 7.81 -9.28 -21.05
C ASP A 108 6.98 -8.07 -21.54
N ALA A 109 5.66 -8.14 -21.42
CA ALA A 109 4.77 -7.02 -21.74
C ALA A 109 5.02 -5.78 -20.86
N LEU A 110 5.27 -5.96 -19.56
CA LEU A 110 5.59 -4.88 -18.63
C LEU A 110 6.94 -4.23 -18.97
N ASP A 111 7.96 -5.04 -19.31
CA ASP A 111 9.29 -4.56 -19.68
C ASP A 111 9.26 -3.73 -20.99
N HIS A 112 8.31 -4.02 -21.88
CA HIS A 112 8.09 -3.30 -23.12
C HIS A 112 7.01 -2.21 -23.06
N ASP A 113 6.51 -1.87 -21.85
CA ASP A 113 5.42 -0.90 -21.66
C ASP A 113 4.19 -1.23 -22.54
N PHE A 114 3.88 -2.52 -22.63
CA PHE A 114 2.80 -3.11 -23.41
C PHE A 114 2.90 -2.93 -24.94
N GLN A 115 4.02 -2.43 -25.47
CA GLN A 115 4.21 -2.33 -26.92
C GLN A 115 4.24 -3.72 -27.57
N GLY A 116 3.29 -3.96 -28.48
CA GLY A 116 3.09 -5.30 -29.09
C GLY A 116 2.23 -6.26 -28.24
N TYR A 117 1.77 -5.82 -27.08
CA TYR A 117 0.94 -6.59 -26.15
C TYR A 117 -0.40 -5.90 -25.85
N GLU A 118 -0.93 -5.11 -26.80
CA GLU A 118 -2.12 -4.28 -26.61
C GLU A 118 -3.36 -5.09 -26.20
N LYS A 119 -3.49 -6.33 -26.70
CA LYS A 119 -4.58 -7.24 -26.32
C LYS A 119 -4.47 -7.69 -24.85
N LEU A 120 -3.26 -7.94 -24.40
CA LEU A 120 -3.02 -8.30 -23.00
C LEU A 120 -3.27 -7.10 -22.10
N GLN A 121 -2.78 -5.92 -22.49
CA GLN A 121 -3.05 -4.69 -21.76
C GLN A 121 -4.56 -4.42 -21.63
N ASP A 122 -5.31 -4.58 -22.71
CA ASP A 122 -6.77 -4.41 -22.69
C ASP A 122 -7.45 -5.39 -21.72
N ALA A 123 -7.03 -6.65 -21.71
CA ALA A 123 -7.53 -7.65 -20.76
C ALA A 123 -7.23 -7.28 -19.30
N LEU A 124 -6.04 -6.74 -19.03
CA LEU A 124 -5.63 -6.29 -17.70
C LEU A 124 -6.40 -5.04 -17.26
N ILE A 125 -6.65 -4.09 -18.15
CA ILE A 125 -7.46 -2.89 -17.88
C ILE A 125 -8.90 -3.27 -17.50
N HIS A 126 -9.49 -4.24 -18.22
CA HIS A 126 -10.88 -4.69 -18.00
C HIS A 126 -11.02 -5.78 -16.94
N ALA A 127 -9.94 -6.22 -16.31
CA ALA A 127 -10.03 -7.11 -15.15
C ALA A 127 -10.75 -6.41 -13.98
N PRO A 128 -11.35 -7.16 -13.03
CA PRO A 128 -12.01 -6.60 -11.85
C PRO A 128 -11.08 -5.60 -11.13
N LYS A 129 -11.63 -4.46 -10.73
CA LYS A 129 -10.91 -3.35 -10.10
C LYS A 129 -11.51 -3.02 -8.75
N TYR A 130 -10.66 -2.55 -7.84
CA TYR A 130 -11.05 -2.11 -6.51
C TYR A 130 -12.02 -0.92 -6.56
N GLY A 131 -13.01 -0.93 -5.66
CA GLY A 131 -13.97 0.15 -5.50
C GLY A 131 -15.02 0.24 -6.60
N THR A 132 -15.22 -0.85 -7.35
CA THR A 132 -16.25 -0.97 -8.40
C THR A 132 -17.44 -1.84 -8.00
N ASP A 133 -17.64 -2.08 -6.68
CA ASP A 133 -18.65 -2.98 -6.14
C ASP A 133 -18.48 -4.41 -6.70
N ASP A 134 -17.25 -4.92 -6.58
CA ASP A 134 -16.87 -6.25 -7.03
C ASP A 134 -15.93 -6.90 -6.00
N ASP A 135 -16.49 -7.84 -5.23
CA ASP A 135 -15.79 -8.58 -4.17
C ASP A 135 -14.52 -9.29 -4.66
N TYR A 136 -14.38 -9.51 -5.96
CA TYR A 136 -13.23 -10.18 -6.53
C TYR A 136 -11.93 -9.37 -6.35
N ALA A 137 -12.01 -8.05 -6.52
CA ALA A 137 -10.87 -7.16 -6.32
C ALA A 137 -10.76 -6.72 -4.85
N ASP A 138 -11.90 -6.44 -4.21
CA ASP A 138 -11.94 -5.86 -2.85
C ASP A 138 -11.37 -6.82 -1.78
N LYS A 139 -11.44 -8.15 -2.01
CA LYS A 139 -10.81 -9.15 -1.13
C LYS A 139 -9.30 -8.89 -0.92
N TRP A 140 -8.60 -8.41 -1.95
CA TRP A 140 -7.16 -8.15 -1.88
C TRP A 140 -6.81 -7.00 -0.93
N LEU A 141 -7.69 -5.98 -0.81
CA LEU A 141 -7.50 -4.94 0.20
C LEU A 141 -7.62 -5.52 1.61
N VAL A 142 -8.63 -6.35 1.84
CA VAL A 142 -8.86 -6.98 3.15
C VAL A 142 -7.68 -7.86 3.55
N ASP A 143 -7.17 -8.67 2.63
CA ASP A 143 -6.01 -9.52 2.88
C ASP A 143 -4.74 -8.68 3.14
N PHE A 144 -4.53 -7.61 2.36
CA PHE A 144 -3.42 -6.69 2.55
C PHE A 144 -3.47 -6.02 3.93
N GLU A 145 -4.64 -5.53 4.34
CA GLU A 145 -4.86 -4.94 5.66
C GLU A 145 -4.55 -5.92 6.79
N HIS A 146 -5.00 -7.17 6.67
CA HIS A 146 -4.70 -8.19 7.67
C HIS A 146 -3.21 -8.46 7.81
N VAL A 147 -2.50 -8.58 6.69
CA VAL A 147 -1.05 -8.83 6.68
C VAL A 147 -0.29 -7.63 7.27
N ILE A 148 -0.61 -6.41 6.86
CA ILE A 148 0.00 -5.19 7.39
C ILE A 148 -0.22 -5.08 8.89
N ASN A 149 -1.46 -5.20 9.35
CA ASN A 149 -1.80 -5.05 10.75
C ASN A 149 -1.09 -6.09 11.62
N HIS A 150 -1.09 -7.34 11.16
CA HIS A 150 -0.39 -8.43 11.86
C HIS A 150 1.11 -8.16 11.94
N GLU A 151 1.72 -7.65 10.86
CA GLU A 151 3.16 -7.38 10.85
C GLU A 151 3.52 -6.18 11.71
N TYR A 152 2.78 -5.07 11.64
CA TYR A 152 3.03 -3.89 12.47
C TYR A 152 2.96 -4.18 13.97
N LEU A 153 2.04 -5.06 14.41
CA LEU A 153 1.90 -5.43 15.82
C LEU A 153 3.11 -6.18 16.39
N LYS A 154 3.98 -6.74 15.55
CA LYS A 154 5.20 -7.41 16.02
C LYS A 154 6.26 -6.43 16.53
N TYR A 155 6.17 -5.15 16.13
CA TYR A 155 7.17 -4.14 16.45
C TYR A 155 6.62 -3.17 17.51
N PRO A 156 7.18 -3.15 18.71
CA PRO A 156 6.76 -2.20 19.74
C PRO A 156 7.10 -0.78 19.30
N MET A 157 6.22 0.16 19.62
CA MET A 157 6.54 1.56 19.47
C MET A 157 7.65 1.95 20.43
N ARG A 158 8.46 2.91 20.02
CA ARG A 158 9.38 3.63 20.87
C ARG A 158 8.59 4.20 22.07
N PHE A 159 9.17 4.27 23.24
CA PHE A 159 8.52 4.70 24.49
C PHE A 159 7.49 3.71 25.07
N GLY A 160 7.56 2.42 24.73
CA GLY A 160 6.76 1.36 25.36
C GLY A 160 5.27 1.37 25.04
N ARG A 161 4.86 2.06 23.99
CA ARG A 161 3.47 2.06 23.53
C ARG A 161 3.28 1.01 22.44
N LEU A 162 2.06 0.51 22.30
CA LEU A 162 1.71 -0.39 21.20
C LEU A 162 1.66 0.41 19.90
N ARG A 163 2.26 -0.14 18.87
CA ARG A 163 2.15 0.39 17.49
C ARG A 163 0.70 0.25 17.05
N LYS A 164 0.13 1.31 16.50
CA LYS A 164 -1.20 1.27 15.91
C LYS A 164 -1.07 1.04 14.40
N ASN A 165 -2.17 0.64 13.80
CA ASN A 165 -2.28 0.40 12.38
C ASN A 165 -1.73 1.56 11.53
N PRO A 166 -1.21 1.28 10.34
CA PRO A 166 -0.82 2.31 9.40
C PRO A 166 -2.00 3.26 9.16
N VAL A 167 -1.68 4.53 9.01
CA VAL A 167 -2.68 5.51 8.64
C VAL A 167 -2.58 5.73 7.15
N TYR A 168 -3.67 5.51 6.43
CA TYR A 168 -3.76 5.89 5.03
C TYR A 168 -3.96 7.39 4.96
N ILE A 169 -2.92 8.10 4.57
CA ILE A 169 -2.95 9.56 4.42
C ILE A 169 -3.11 9.86 2.95
N HIS A 170 -4.06 10.74 2.66
CA HIS A 170 -4.19 11.31 1.33
C HIS A 170 -2.94 12.14 1.01
N LEU A 171 -2.11 11.63 0.12
CA LEU A 171 -0.94 12.32 -0.40
C LEU A 171 -1.09 12.50 -1.90
N SER A 172 -1.03 13.74 -2.35
CA SER A 172 -0.99 14.09 -3.78
C SER A 172 0.37 13.73 -4.41
N ALA A 173 0.86 12.53 -4.10
CA ALA A 173 2.15 12.03 -4.56
C ALA A 173 2.03 11.02 -5.72
N GLY A 174 0.81 10.64 -6.08
CA GLY A 174 0.54 9.64 -7.12
C GLY A 174 1.15 10.02 -8.48
N VAL A 175 1.13 11.32 -8.83
CA VAL A 175 1.75 11.82 -10.07
C VAL A 175 3.27 11.68 -10.03
N LEU A 176 3.90 12.12 -8.93
CA LEU A 176 5.35 12.09 -8.77
C LEU A 176 5.88 10.65 -8.79
N TYR A 177 5.32 9.79 -7.95
CA TYR A 177 5.77 8.39 -7.89
C TYR A 177 5.41 7.62 -9.16
N GLY A 178 4.25 7.89 -9.75
CA GLY A 178 3.85 7.30 -11.03
C GLY A 178 4.82 7.62 -12.15
N SER A 179 5.34 8.85 -12.21
CA SER A 179 6.34 9.26 -13.21
C SER A 179 7.67 8.51 -13.10
N MET A 180 7.96 7.94 -11.94
CA MET A 180 9.19 7.18 -11.67
C MET A 180 9.01 5.67 -11.81
N MET A 181 7.78 5.19 -11.97
CA MET A 181 7.45 3.76 -12.06
C MET A 181 7.27 3.30 -13.50
N GLY A 182 7.71 2.07 -13.77
CA GLY A 182 7.42 1.34 -15.00
C GLY A 182 5.94 0.99 -15.16
N ALA A 183 5.59 0.24 -16.20
CA ALA A 183 4.26 -0.33 -16.40
C ALA A 183 3.86 -1.25 -15.23
N THR A 184 2.57 -1.35 -14.95
CA THR A 184 2.04 -2.18 -13.85
C THR A 184 0.96 -3.15 -14.33
N PRO A 185 0.81 -4.31 -13.68
CA PRO A 185 -0.12 -5.37 -14.13
C PRO A 185 -1.60 -4.98 -14.15
N ASP A 186 -1.98 -3.86 -13.55
CA ASP A 186 -3.33 -3.28 -13.67
C ASP A 186 -3.64 -2.68 -15.05
N GLY A 187 -2.65 -2.72 -15.98
CA GLY A 187 -2.72 -2.19 -17.33
C GLY A 187 -2.18 -0.76 -17.48
N ARG A 188 -1.63 -0.16 -16.40
CA ARG A 188 -1.08 1.20 -16.40
C ARG A 188 0.27 1.24 -17.13
N ASN A 189 0.43 2.17 -18.05
CA ASN A 189 1.71 2.43 -18.74
C ASN A 189 2.74 3.09 -17.80
N ALA A 190 4.00 2.94 -18.17
CA ALA A 190 5.11 3.62 -17.50
C ALA A 190 4.91 5.14 -17.46
N GLY A 191 5.31 5.76 -16.35
CA GLY A 191 5.22 7.20 -16.17
C GLY A 191 3.82 7.79 -15.95
N LYS A 192 2.76 6.99 -16.03
CA LYS A 192 1.39 7.47 -15.74
C LYS A 192 1.15 7.59 -14.22
N PRO A 193 0.26 8.50 -13.79
CA PRO A 193 -0.07 8.64 -12.38
C PRO A 193 -0.55 7.34 -11.74
N LEU A 194 -0.25 7.17 -10.46
CA LEU A 194 -0.87 6.17 -9.58
C LEU A 194 -2.22 6.66 -9.08
N ALA A 195 -3.01 5.78 -8.49
CA ALA A 195 -4.23 6.14 -7.78
C ALA A 195 -3.94 7.19 -6.71
N GLU A 196 -4.82 8.18 -6.57
CA GLU A 196 -4.71 9.21 -5.55
C GLU A 196 -5.39 8.78 -4.25
N GLY A 197 -4.93 9.38 -3.15
CA GLY A 197 -5.69 9.40 -1.91
C GLY A 197 -5.68 8.13 -1.09
N GLY A 198 -4.63 7.34 -1.16
CA GLY A 198 -4.47 6.20 -0.26
C GLY A 198 -5.32 4.99 -0.65
N ILE A 199 -6.63 5.05 -0.44
CA ILE A 199 -7.60 3.97 -0.74
C ILE A 199 -8.70 4.38 -1.72
N SER A 200 -8.54 5.47 -2.45
CA SER A 200 -9.49 5.85 -3.50
C SER A 200 -9.29 4.99 -4.75
N PRO A 201 -10.36 4.57 -5.43
CA PRO A 201 -10.25 3.87 -6.72
C PRO A 201 -9.42 4.65 -7.74
N MET A 202 -8.90 3.95 -8.74
CA MET A 202 -8.22 4.62 -9.86
C MET A 202 -9.13 5.64 -10.53
N GLN A 203 -8.55 6.74 -10.98
CA GLN A 203 -9.29 7.82 -11.64
C GLN A 203 -10.12 7.28 -12.81
N GLY A 204 -11.41 7.61 -12.80
CA GLY A 204 -12.36 7.22 -13.84
C GLY A 204 -13.03 5.86 -13.65
N LEU A 205 -12.75 5.12 -12.57
CA LEU A 205 -13.43 3.86 -12.27
C LEU A 205 -14.69 4.01 -11.41
N GLU A 206 -15.00 5.20 -10.91
CA GLU A 206 -16.15 5.50 -10.05
C GLU A 206 -17.48 5.55 -10.83
N LEU A 207 -17.67 4.59 -11.73
CA LEU A 207 -18.83 4.57 -12.65
C LEU A 207 -20.14 4.17 -11.97
N LYS A 208 -20.09 3.48 -10.84
CA LYS A 208 -21.26 3.02 -10.08
C LYS A 208 -21.67 3.97 -8.95
N GLY A 209 -21.00 5.11 -8.84
CA GLY A 209 -21.29 6.14 -7.83
C GLY A 209 -20.56 5.92 -6.51
N PRO A 210 -20.65 6.91 -5.58
CA PRO A 210 -19.84 6.93 -4.37
C PRO A 210 -20.11 5.76 -3.41
N SER A 211 -21.32 5.18 -3.44
CA SER A 211 -21.64 4.04 -2.58
C SER A 211 -20.92 2.74 -2.98
N ALA A 212 -20.49 2.64 -4.23
CA ALA A 212 -19.72 1.50 -4.72
C ALA A 212 -18.23 1.60 -4.35
N SER A 213 -17.78 2.81 -3.99
CA SER A 213 -16.38 3.08 -3.63
C SER A 213 -16.16 3.09 -2.11
N MET A 214 -17.21 2.90 -1.32
CA MET A 214 -17.19 2.83 0.14
C MET A 214 -17.31 1.42 0.65
#